data_9c48f3b956efd65688f0eaf4138ddd48
#
_entry.id   9c48f3b956efd65688f0eaf4138ddd48
#
_cell.length_a   1.000
_cell.length_b   1.000
_cell.length_c   1.000
_cell.angle_alpha   90.00
_cell.angle_beta   90.00
_cell.angle_gamma   90.00
#
_symmetry.space_group_name_H-M   'P 1'
#
loop_
_entity.id
_entity.type
_entity.pdbx_description
1 polymer ?
#
loop_
_entity_poly.entity_id
_entity_poly.type
_entity_poly.pdbx_seq_one_letter_code
_entity_poly.pdbx_strand_id
1 'polypeptide(L)'
;LHKAIRRQRQMCIRDRPFRAPHHTTSQAALIGGGQSPRPGEVSLAHNGVLFLDELPEFGRSVLEVLRQPMEDKRVTVSRARYSVEYPANFALIASMNPCPCGYYNHPDKECTCPPGSVQRYMGRISGPLMDRIDLHIEVTPLSPAELTAERVEEPSAAIRERVIRAREVQRERFREMPGVHTNAMMNTRMLRACCRLDADALGLLERAMERLGLSARAYDRILKVARTIADLEGSEGVAAAHVGEAIGYRSLDRESWGR
;
A
#
# COMPACT_ATOMS: atom_id res chain seq x y z
N LEU A 1 -27.03 1.62 23.02
CA LEU A 1 -26.22 0.74 22.15
C LEU A 1 -26.78 0.64 20.72
N HIS A 2 -28.08 0.39 20.51
CA HIS A 2 -28.70 0.23 19.18
C HIS A 2 -28.63 1.49 18.28
N LYS A 3 -28.71 2.70 18.82
CA LYS A 3 -28.61 3.95 18.02
C LYS A 3 -27.18 4.24 17.54
N ALA A 4 -26.17 3.92 18.33
CA ALA A 4 -24.77 4.09 17.95
C ALA A 4 -24.37 3.10 16.85
N ILE A 5 -24.80 1.84 16.96
CA ILE A 5 -24.58 0.79 15.95
C ILE A 5 -25.32 1.12 14.63
N ARG A 6 -26.51 1.72 14.68
CA ARG A 6 -27.24 2.16 13.47
C ARG A 6 -26.55 3.33 12.77
N ARG A 7 -26.01 4.31 13.50
CA ARG A 7 -25.22 5.42 12.91
C ARG A 7 -23.92 4.90 12.27
N GLN A 8 -23.24 3.96 12.92
CA GLN A 8 -22.03 3.32 12.40
C GLN A 8 -22.31 2.50 11.15
N ARG A 9 -23.43 1.75 11.07
CA ARG A 9 -23.87 1.07 9.85
C ARG A 9 -24.24 2.03 8.72
N GLN A 10 -24.86 3.17 9.01
CA GLN A 10 -25.22 4.16 7.98
C GLN A 10 -23.98 4.89 7.43
N MET A 11 -22.95 5.17 8.26
CA MET A 11 -21.66 5.69 7.79
C MET A 11 -20.92 4.68 6.91
N CYS A 12 -20.92 3.39 7.25
CA CYS A 12 -20.28 2.34 6.43
C CYS A 12 -20.98 2.07 5.08
N ILE A 13 -22.22 2.49 4.90
CA ILE A 13 -22.98 2.26 3.67
C ILE A 13 -22.82 3.41 2.65
N ARG A 14 -22.58 4.64 3.10
CA ARG A 14 -22.55 5.83 2.22
C ARG A 14 -21.14 6.34 1.91
N ASP A 15 -20.23 6.31 2.87
CA ASP A 15 -18.88 6.82 2.69
C ASP A 15 -17.87 5.75 3.12
N ARG A 16 -16.90 5.46 2.25
CA ARG A 16 -15.77 4.63 2.65
C ARG A 16 -15.01 5.38 3.73
N PRO A 17 -14.71 4.77 4.89
CA PRO A 17 -14.03 5.48 5.97
C PRO A 17 -12.63 5.89 5.54
N PHE A 18 -12.33 7.16 5.76
CA PHE A 18 -10.98 7.72 5.63
C PHE A 18 -10.47 8.05 7.02
N ARG A 19 -9.34 7.44 7.41
CA ARG A 19 -8.71 7.63 8.72
C ARG A 19 -7.29 8.14 8.51
N ALA A 20 -6.97 9.25 9.17
CA ALA A 20 -5.65 9.89 9.09
C ALA A 20 -5.15 10.20 10.52
N PRO A 21 -4.70 9.19 11.28
CA PRO A 21 -4.15 9.42 12.61
C PRO A 21 -2.83 10.19 12.52
N HIS A 22 -2.62 11.11 13.45
CA HIS A 22 -1.37 11.85 13.58
C HIS A 22 -0.23 10.91 14.02
N HIS A 23 1.02 11.19 13.66
CA HIS A 23 2.18 10.34 13.96
C HIS A 23 2.45 10.16 15.48
N THR A 24 1.92 11.03 16.35
CA THR A 24 1.98 10.88 17.81
C THR A 24 0.99 9.84 18.35
N THR A 25 0.20 9.21 17.49
CA THR A 25 -0.78 8.18 17.86
C THR A 25 -0.09 7.02 18.56
N SER A 26 -0.67 6.55 19.69
CA SER A 26 -0.18 5.38 20.39
C SER A 26 -0.54 4.07 19.67
N GLN A 27 0.22 3.01 19.95
CA GLN A 27 -0.08 1.67 19.45
C GLN A 27 -1.51 1.21 19.80
N ALA A 28 -1.99 1.51 21.02
CA ALA A 28 -3.33 1.15 21.45
C ALA A 28 -4.43 1.94 20.72
N ALA A 29 -4.17 3.20 20.35
CA ALA A 29 -5.11 3.97 19.56
C ALA A 29 -5.14 3.48 18.10
N LEU A 30 -4.00 3.05 17.55
CA LEU A 30 -3.92 2.55 16.18
C LEU A 30 -4.59 1.18 16.02
N ILE A 31 -4.29 0.21 16.89
CA ILE A 31 -4.75 -1.18 16.79
C ILE A 31 -6.04 -1.43 17.57
N GLY A 32 -6.22 -0.71 18.65
CA GLY A 32 -7.28 -0.93 19.62
C GLY A 32 -6.74 -1.41 20.95
N GLY A 33 -7.55 -1.32 21.98
CA GLY A 33 -7.16 -1.68 23.34
C GLY A 33 -8.06 -1.05 24.40
N GLY A 34 -7.49 -0.84 25.59
CA GLY A 34 -8.20 -0.33 26.76
C GLY A 34 -8.62 -1.44 27.73
N GLN A 35 -9.21 -1.08 28.88
CA GLN A 35 -9.77 -2.05 29.83
C GLN A 35 -10.96 -2.81 29.22
N SER A 36 -11.82 -2.11 28.50
CA SER A 36 -12.80 -2.72 27.57
C SER A 36 -12.21 -2.66 26.17
N PRO A 37 -12.07 -3.80 25.47
CA PRO A 37 -11.56 -3.82 24.10
C PRO A 37 -12.35 -2.89 23.20
N ARG A 38 -11.67 -1.91 22.57
CA ARG A 38 -12.25 -1.00 21.59
C ARG A 38 -11.47 -1.11 20.29
N PRO A 39 -12.14 -0.97 19.12
CA PRO A 39 -11.45 -0.94 17.84
C PRO A 39 -10.56 0.30 17.75
N GLY A 40 -9.36 0.15 17.16
CA GLY A 40 -8.48 1.25 16.83
C GLY A 40 -8.69 1.78 15.41
N GLU A 41 -7.86 2.77 15.00
CA GLU A 41 -7.92 3.43 13.70
C GLU A 41 -7.87 2.45 12.51
N VAL A 42 -7.09 1.37 12.64
CA VAL A 42 -6.96 0.30 11.64
C VAL A 42 -8.31 -0.38 11.37
N SER A 43 -9.06 -0.67 12.44
CA SER A 43 -10.40 -1.29 12.33
C SER A 43 -11.46 -0.28 11.91
N LEU A 44 -11.32 0.98 12.32
CA LEU A 44 -12.19 2.06 11.88
C LEU A 44 -12.01 2.41 10.40
N ALA A 45 -10.84 2.08 9.81
CA ALA A 45 -10.56 2.21 8.39
C ALA A 45 -11.06 1.03 7.55
N HIS A 46 -11.74 0.03 8.14
CA HIS A 46 -12.20 -1.16 7.43
C HIS A 46 -13.02 -0.83 6.19
N ASN A 47 -12.67 -1.43 5.04
CA ASN A 47 -13.22 -1.16 3.70
C ASN A 47 -13.02 0.29 3.21
N GLY A 48 -12.08 1.02 3.80
CA GLY A 48 -11.72 2.38 3.46
C GLY A 48 -10.21 2.57 3.34
N VAL A 49 -9.74 3.74 3.74
CA VAL A 49 -8.34 4.17 3.62
C VAL A 49 -7.79 4.51 5.01
N LEU A 50 -6.62 3.96 5.31
CA LEU A 50 -5.75 4.42 6.40
C LEU A 50 -4.62 5.23 5.77
N PHE A 51 -4.61 6.54 6.01
CA PHE A 51 -3.58 7.46 5.54
C PHE A 51 -2.60 7.76 6.68
N LEU A 52 -1.31 7.52 6.45
CA LEU A 52 -0.25 7.81 7.40
C LEU A 52 0.70 8.83 6.78
N ASP A 53 0.54 10.08 7.18
CA ASP A 53 1.46 11.15 6.79
C ASP A 53 2.73 11.11 7.62
N GLU A 54 3.86 11.51 7.04
CA GLU A 54 5.17 11.50 7.70
C GLU A 54 5.51 10.12 8.31
N LEU A 55 5.36 9.06 7.51
CA LEU A 55 5.49 7.67 7.98
C LEU A 55 6.70 7.40 8.89
N PRO A 56 7.93 7.92 8.64
CA PRO A 56 9.07 7.69 9.52
C PRO A 56 8.98 8.40 10.89
N GLU A 57 8.03 9.33 11.08
CA GLU A 57 7.85 10.01 12.36
C GLU A 57 7.00 9.20 13.36
N PHE A 58 6.25 8.21 12.87
CA PHE A 58 5.61 7.25 13.77
C PHE A 58 6.64 6.43 14.53
N GLY A 59 6.36 6.15 15.80
CA GLY A 59 7.20 5.25 16.60
C GLY A 59 7.33 3.87 15.93
N ARG A 60 8.55 3.31 15.88
CA ARG A 60 8.82 2.02 15.25
C ARG A 60 7.85 0.91 15.71
N SER A 61 7.58 0.84 17.01
CA SER A 61 6.64 -0.12 17.58
C SER A 61 5.21 0.08 17.07
N VAL A 62 4.83 1.32 16.74
CA VAL A 62 3.50 1.66 16.18
C VAL A 62 3.41 1.20 14.73
N LEU A 63 4.48 1.30 13.96
CA LEU A 63 4.51 0.81 12.57
C LEU A 63 4.53 -0.72 12.49
N GLU A 64 5.26 -1.39 13.38
CA GLU A 64 5.38 -2.85 13.36
C GLU A 64 4.05 -3.58 13.58
N VAL A 65 3.13 -3.00 14.35
CA VAL A 65 1.82 -3.64 14.59
C VAL A 65 0.89 -3.61 13.37
N LEU A 66 1.18 -2.80 12.34
CA LEU A 66 0.44 -2.79 11.09
C LEU A 66 0.69 -4.04 10.24
N ARG A 67 1.80 -4.75 10.47
CA ARG A 67 2.20 -5.90 9.66
C ARG A 67 1.15 -7.01 9.63
N GLN A 68 0.57 -7.31 10.78
CA GLN A 68 -0.45 -8.36 10.88
C GLN A 68 -1.76 -7.95 10.19
N PRO A 69 -2.40 -6.81 10.49
CA PRO A 69 -3.64 -6.44 9.82
C PRO A 69 -3.51 -6.21 8.31
N MET A 70 -2.35 -5.83 7.81
CA MET A 70 -2.12 -5.75 6.37
C MET A 70 -2.17 -7.12 5.67
N GLU A 71 -1.78 -8.21 6.34
CA GLU A 71 -1.85 -9.58 5.81
C GLU A 71 -3.20 -10.25 6.12
N ASP A 72 -3.58 -10.29 7.40
CA ASP A 72 -4.71 -11.07 7.89
C ASP A 72 -6.06 -10.38 7.69
N LYS A 73 -6.07 -9.09 7.35
CA LYS A 73 -7.28 -8.25 7.21
C LYS A 73 -8.13 -8.18 8.47
N ARG A 74 -7.52 -8.44 9.62
CA ARG A 74 -8.14 -8.44 10.96
C ARG A 74 -7.12 -8.10 12.03
N VAL A 75 -7.61 -7.67 13.18
CA VAL A 75 -6.84 -7.36 14.38
C VAL A 75 -7.43 -8.09 15.56
N THR A 76 -6.60 -8.80 16.32
CA THR A 76 -7.00 -9.44 17.57
C THR A 76 -6.50 -8.61 18.74
N VAL A 77 -7.42 -8.10 19.56
CA VAL A 77 -7.14 -7.40 20.82
C VAL A 77 -7.39 -8.36 21.98
N SER A 78 -6.30 -8.88 22.56
CA SER A 78 -6.37 -9.81 23.70
C SER A 78 -6.05 -9.08 25.01
N ARG A 79 -6.85 -9.36 26.06
CA ARG A 79 -6.68 -8.94 27.44
C ARG A 79 -6.99 -10.13 28.36
N ALA A 80 -6.62 -10.02 29.64
CA ALA A 80 -6.74 -11.13 30.59
C ALA A 80 -8.12 -11.83 30.63
N ARG A 81 -9.20 -11.10 30.35
CA ARG A 81 -10.58 -11.62 30.39
C ARG A 81 -11.28 -11.67 29.03
N TYR A 82 -10.68 -11.07 27.96
CA TYR A 82 -11.34 -10.92 26.67
C TYR A 82 -10.35 -11.07 25.55
N SER A 83 -10.76 -11.75 24.49
CA SER A 83 -10.10 -11.72 23.19
C SER A 83 -11.16 -11.37 22.16
N VAL A 84 -10.98 -10.25 21.48
CA VAL A 84 -11.94 -9.73 20.49
C VAL A 84 -11.21 -9.53 19.16
N GLU A 85 -11.81 -10.02 18.09
CA GLU A 85 -11.32 -9.84 16.74
C GLU A 85 -12.12 -8.75 16.04
N TYR A 86 -11.41 -7.79 15.45
CA TYR A 86 -11.99 -6.71 14.65
C TYR A 86 -11.56 -6.83 13.18
N PRO A 87 -12.46 -6.60 12.23
CA PRO A 87 -12.09 -6.56 10.81
C PRO A 87 -11.18 -5.35 10.53
N ALA A 88 -10.21 -5.53 9.62
CA ALA A 88 -9.19 -4.52 9.30
C ALA A 88 -8.73 -4.62 7.83
N ASN A 89 -9.69 -4.75 6.91
CA ASN A 89 -9.40 -4.71 5.47
C ASN A 89 -9.43 -3.27 4.97
N PHE A 90 -8.29 -2.61 4.92
CA PHE A 90 -8.11 -1.21 4.52
C PHE A 90 -7.07 -1.09 3.40
N ALA A 91 -7.11 0.00 2.65
CA ALA A 91 -6.02 0.43 1.79
C ALA A 91 -5.08 1.32 2.63
N LEU A 92 -3.80 0.92 2.74
CA LEU A 92 -2.77 1.77 3.34
C LEU A 92 -2.25 2.75 2.29
N ILE A 93 -2.32 4.03 2.60
CA ILE A 93 -1.62 5.09 1.87
C ILE A 93 -0.71 5.79 2.87
N ALA A 94 0.55 5.98 2.51
CA ALA A 94 1.52 6.66 3.36
C ALA A 94 2.33 7.66 2.54
N SER A 95 2.69 8.77 3.17
CA SER A 95 3.62 9.74 2.61
C SER A 95 4.85 9.88 3.50
N MET A 96 5.98 10.25 2.92
CA MET A 96 7.19 10.52 3.66
C MET A 96 8.13 11.42 2.87
N ASN A 97 8.94 12.18 3.58
CA ASN A 97 10.08 12.88 3.00
C ASN A 97 11.26 11.90 2.78
N PRO A 98 12.17 12.19 1.85
CA PRO A 98 13.34 11.34 1.61
C PRO A 98 14.38 11.40 2.75
N CYS A 99 14.33 12.44 3.59
CA CYS A 99 15.19 12.64 4.75
C CYS A 99 14.59 13.72 5.68
N PRO A 100 15.16 13.94 6.90
CA PRO A 100 14.67 14.98 7.82
C PRO A 100 14.65 16.39 7.26
N CYS A 101 15.60 16.79 6.40
CA CYS A 101 15.59 18.11 5.77
C CYS A 101 14.76 18.16 4.47
N GLY A 102 14.32 17.02 3.91
CA GLY A 102 13.53 16.93 2.69
C GLY A 102 14.31 16.99 1.37
N TYR A 103 15.64 17.19 1.40
CA TYR A 103 16.43 17.46 0.19
C TYR A 103 17.37 16.31 -0.23
N TYR A 104 17.25 15.13 0.33
CA TYR A 104 18.04 13.98 -0.12
C TYR A 104 17.67 13.61 -1.55
N ASN A 105 18.67 13.53 -2.45
CA ASN A 105 18.51 13.33 -3.90
C ASN A 105 17.68 14.43 -4.62
N HIS A 106 17.58 15.64 -4.04
CA HIS A 106 16.91 16.75 -4.72
C HIS A 106 17.83 17.27 -5.86
N PRO A 107 17.28 17.53 -7.07
CA PRO A 107 18.09 17.96 -8.22
C PRO A 107 18.80 19.32 -8.02
N ASP A 108 18.16 20.27 -7.32
CA ASP A 108 18.62 21.67 -7.23
C ASP A 108 19.05 22.10 -5.81
N LYS A 109 18.89 21.25 -4.81
CA LYS A 109 19.19 21.60 -3.41
C LYS A 109 19.99 20.53 -2.73
N GLU A 110 21.04 20.94 -2.02
CA GLU A 110 21.86 20.01 -1.25
C GLU A 110 21.17 19.57 0.05
N CYS A 111 21.32 18.30 0.36
CA CYS A 111 20.85 17.74 1.61
C CYS A 111 21.76 18.21 2.77
N THR A 112 21.18 18.86 3.77
CA THR A 112 21.90 19.39 4.95
C THR A 112 21.93 18.41 6.14
N CYS A 113 21.48 17.18 5.94
CA CYS A 113 21.43 16.17 6.99
C CYS A 113 22.83 15.70 7.40
N PRO A 114 23.13 15.58 8.71
CA PRO A 114 24.39 15.00 9.16
C PRO A 114 24.62 13.58 8.65
N PRO A 115 25.88 13.14 8.50
CA PRO A 115 26.20 11.78 8.08
C PRO A 115 25.43 10.71 8.89
N GLY A 116 24.87 9.72 8.24
CA GLY A 116 24.11 8.63 8.84
C GLY A 116 22.71 9.00 9.36
N SER A 117 22.27 10.27 9.30
CA SER A 117 20.92 10.66 9.74
C SER A 117 19.85 10.21 8.75
N VAL A 118 20.13 10.24 7.46
CA VAL A 118 19.25 9.73 6.41
C VAL A 118 18.98 8.24 6.62
N GLN A 119 20.02 7.44 6.81
CA GLN A 119 19.92 6.01 7.08
C GLN A 119 19.11 5.70 8.34
N ARG A 120 19.35 6.46 9.43
CA ARG A 120 18.56 6.30 10.66
C ARG A 120 17.10 6.69 10.49
N TYR A 121 16.81 7.71 9.69
CA TYR A 121 15.46 8.15 9.37
C TYR A 121 14.72 7.08 8.55
N MET A 122 15.31 6.62 7.46
CA MET A 122 14.78 5.55 6.63
C MET A 122 14.63 4.22 7.39
N GLY A 123 15.60 3.87 8.22
CA GLY A 123 15.61 2.65 9.02
C GLY A 123 14.55 2.58 10.12
N ARG A 124 13.77 3.65 10.35
CA ARG A 124 12.58 3.60 11.21
C ARG A 124 11.50 2.72 10.61
N ILE A 125 11.42 2.65 9.27
CA ILE A 125 10.53 1.75 8.54
C ILE A 125 11.28 0.44 8.32
N SER A 126 10.76 -0.65 8.86
CA SER A 126 11.41 -1.95 8.71
C SER A 126 11.24 -2.52 7.30
N GLY A 127 12.25 -3.26 6.81
CA GLY A 127 12.16 -4.00 5.55
C GLY A 127 10.89 -4.88 5.46
N PRO A 128 10.54 -5.68 6.50
CA PRO A 128 9.31 -6.46 6.50
C PRO A 128 8.01 -5.65 6.39
N LEU A 129 7.98 -4.38 6.80
CA LEU A 129 6.84 -3.49 6.57
C LEU A 129 6.83 -2.98 5.13
N MET A 130 7.98 -2.56 4.61
CA MET A 130 8.15 -2.13 3.22
C MET A 130 7.77 -3.24 2.24
N ASP A 131 8.17 -4.46 2.49
CA ASP A 131 7.76 -5.63 1.72
C ASP A 131 6.24 -5.80 1.59
N ARG A 132 5.46 -5.23 2.52
CA ARG A 132 4.00 -5.31 2.55
C ARG A 132 3.29 -4.19 1.84
N ILE A 133 3.99 -3.14 1.49
CA ILE A 133 3.49 -2.04 0.67
C ILE A 133 3.63 -2.45 -0.80
N ASP A 134 2.56 -2.38 -1.58
CA ASP A 134 2.53 -2.89 -2.94
C ASP A 134 3.22 -1.95 -3.94
N LEU A 135 3.09 -0.64 -3.76
CA LEU A 135 3.57 0.40 -4.66
C LEU A 135 4.42 1.41 -3.90
N HIS A 136 5.61 1.69 -4.42
CA HIS A 136 6.49 2.76 -3.96
C HIS A 136 6.61 3.79 -5.09
N ILE A 137 6.22 5.03 -4.80
CA ILE A 137 6.21 6.10 -5.80
C ILE A 137 7.12 7.22 -5.31
N GLU A 138 8.11 7.57 -6.11
CA GLU A 138 8.95 8.73 -5.88
C GLU A 138 8.34 9.93 -6.61
N VAL A 139 8.06 11.00 -5.86
CA VAL A 139 7.51 12.25 -6.40
C VAL A 139 8.64 13.25 -6.49
N THR A 140 8.96 13.66 -7.72
CA THR A 140 9.96 14.69 -7.98
C THR A 140 9.38 16.08 -7.79
N PRO A 141 10.15 17.05 -7.25
CA PRO A 141 9.70 18.42 -7.15
C PRO A 141 9.47 19.04 -8.54
N LEU A 142 8.42 19.82 -8.67
CA LEU A 142 8.13 20.58 -9.88
C LEU A 142 8.98 21.85 -9.94
N SER A 143 9.47 22.17 -11.11
CA SER A 143 10.11 23.46 -11.37
C SER A 143 9.08 24.62 -11.33
N PRO A 144 9.48 25.87 -11.03
CA PRO A 144 8.59 27.01 -11.08
C PRO A 144 7.87 27.17 -12.43
N ALA A 145 8.53 26.83 -13.53
CA ALA A 145 7.95 26.87 -14.87
C ALA A 145 6.85 25.81 -15.04
N GLU A 146 7.02 24.61 -14.47
CA GLU A 146 6.01 23.57 -14.50
C GLU A 146 4.82 23.88 -13.59
N LEU A 147 5.05 24.58 -12.47
CA LEU A 147 3.96 25.01 -11.57
C LEU A 147 3.08 26.11 -12.18
N THR A 148 3.65 26.94 -13.05
CA THR A 148 2.94 28.04 -13.73
C THR A 148 2.40 27.66 -15.10
N ALA A 149 2.79 26.50 -15.66
CA ALA A 149 2.28 26.02 -16.92
C ALA A 149 0.80 25.62 -16.81
N GLU A 150 -0.03 26.14 -17.72
CA GLU A 150 -1.40 25.65 -17.89
C GLU A 150 -1.36 24.23 -18.49
N ARG A 151 -1.25 23.21 -17.62
CA ARG A 151 -1.38 21.80 -18.01
C ARG A 151 -2.83 21.39 -17.93
N VAL A 152 -3.35 20.85 -19.03
CA VAL A 152 -4.65 20.17 -19.00
C VAL A 152 -4.40 18.77 -18.44
N GLU A 153 -4.60 18.62 -17.15
CA GLU A 153 -4.51 17.33 -16.46
C GLU A 153 -5.69 16.43 -16.82
N GLU A 154 -5.45 15.11 -16.79
CA GLU A 154 -6.52 14.14 -17.03
C GLU A 154 -7.61 14.28 -15.95
N PRO A 155 -8.90 14.49 -16.32
CA PRO A 155 -9.96 14.68 -15.34
C PRO A 155 -10.24 13.36 -14.58
N SER A 156 -10.56 13.49 -13.29
CA SER A 156 -10.87 12.33 -12.42
C SER A 156 -11.99 11.43 -12.97
N ALA A 157 -12.90 11.97 -13.79
CA ALA A 157 -13.94 11.21 -14.46
C ALA A 157 -13.37 10.16 -15.42
N ALA A 158 -12.38 10.55 -16.25
CA ALA A 158 -11.73 9.62 -17.19
C ALA A 158 -10.93 8.52 -16.46
N ILE A 159 -10.21 8.90 -15.39
CA ILE A 159 -9.50 7.95 -14.51
C ILE A 159 -10.50 6.95 -13.91
N ARG A 160 -11.64 7.47 -13.41
CA ARG A 160 -12.68 6.64 -12.81
C ARG A 160 -13.27 5.62 -13.79
N GLU A 161 -13.54 6.00 -15.03
CA GLU A 161 -14.05 5.09 -16.06
C GLU A 161 -13.07 3.95 -16.36
N ARG A 162 -11.77 4.26 -16.47
CA ARG A 162 -10.70 3.28 -16.65
C ARG A 162 -10.64 2.29 -15.49
N VAL A 163 -10.72 2.80 -14.24
CA VAL A 163 -10.76 1.97 -13.04
C VAL A 163 -12.03 1.09 -12.99
N ILE A 164 -13.19 1.62 -13.37
CA ILE A 164 -14.44 0.85 -13.40
C ILE A 164 -14.32 -0.33 -14.38
N ARG A 165 -13.83 -0.10 -15.60
CA ARG A 165 -13.61 -1.18 -16.58
C ARG A 165 -12.68 -2.27 -16.05
N ALA A 166 -11.53 -1.90 -15.47
CA ALA A 166 -10.62 -2.87 -14.86
C ALA A 166 -11.27 -3.67 -13.71
N ARG A 167 -12.11 -3.01 -12.90
CA ARG A 167 -12.86 -3.66 -11.81
C ARG A 167 -13.95 -4.62 -12.33
N GLU A 168 -14.55 -4.36 -13.47
CA GLU A 168 -15.49 -5.27 -14.12
C GLU A 168 -14.79 -6.54 -14.61
N VAL A 169 -13.62 -6.40 -15.23
CA VAL A 169 -12.77 -7.54 -15.63
C VAL A 169 -12.42 -8.41 -14.41
N GLN A 170 -12.03 -7.79 -13.29
CA GLN A 170 -11.72 -8.51 -12.06
C GLN A 170 -12.97 -9.19 -11.46
N ARG A 171 -14.12 -8.53 -11.49
CA ARG A 171 -15.40 -9.11 -11.02
C ARG A 171 -15.76 -10.36 -11.80
N GLU A 172 -15.62 -10.33 -13.12
CA GLU A 172 -15.89 -11.50 -13.97
C GLU A 172 -14.87 -12.62 -13.71
N ARG A 173 -13.57 -12.29 -13.61
CA ARG A 173 -12.51 -13.25 -13.28
C ARG A 173 -12.76 -14.01 -11.98
N PHE A 174 -13.28 -13.34 -10.96
CA PHE A 174 -13.47 -13.90 -9.63
C PHE A 174 -14.93 -14.26 -9.32
N ARG A 175 -15.81 -14.26 -10.31
CA ARG A 175 -17.25 -14.50 -10.11
C ARG A 175 -17.55 -15.79 -9.33
N GLU A 176 -16.79 -16.85 -9.59
CA GLU A 176 -16.96 -18.16 -8.96
C GLU A 176 -16.08 -18.36 -7.71
N MET A 177 -15.37 -17.31 -7.25
CA MET A 177 -14.42 -17.38 -6.13
C MET A 177 -14.98 -16.59 -4.93
N PRO A 178 -15.68 -17.24 -3.97
CA PRO A 178 -16.25 -16.56 -2.82
C PRO A 178 -15.20 -15.78 -2.02
N GLY A 179 -15.50 -14.51 -1.70
CA GLY A 179 -14.64 -13.66 -0.88
C GLY A 179 -13.47 -13.02 -1.62
N VAL A 180 -13.27 -13.29 -2.93
CA VAL A 180 -12.23 -12.65 -3.75
C VAL A 180 -12.88 -11.69 -4.74
N HIS A 181 -12.48 -10.41 -4.69
CA HIS A 181 -13.10 -9.35 -5.51
C HIS A 181 -12.09 -8.54 -6.31
N THR A 182 -10.80 -8.70 -6.03
CA THR A 182 -9.71 -7.93 -6.65
C THR A 182 -8.45 -8.76 -6.79
N ASN A 183 -7.56 -8.36 -7.72
CA ASN A 183 -6.26 -8.99 -7.88
C ASN A 183 -5.42 -8.98 -6.60
N ALA A 184 -5.53 -7.93 -5.77
CA ALA A 184 -4.83 -7.83 -4.50
C ALA A 184 -5.17 -8.97 -3.52
N MET A 185 -6.36 -9.57 -3.65
CA MET A 185 -6.84 -10.65 -2.79
C MET A 185 -6.43 -12.06 -3.28
N MET A 186 -5.80 -12.19 -4.45
CA MET A 186 -5.33 -13.46 -4.96
C MET A 186 -4.32 -14.10 -4.01
N ASN A 187 -4.48 -15.40 -3.78
CA ASN A 187 -3.45 -16.25 -3.18
C ASN A 187 -2.47 -16.78 -4.24
N THR A 188 -1.39 -17.42 -3.84
CA THR A 188 -0.35 -17.94 -4.74
C THR A 188 -0.89 -18.91 -5.81
N ARG A 189 -1.90 -19.73 -5.48
CA ARG A 189 -2.53 -20.64 -6.47
C ARG A 189 -3.28 -19.85 -7.54
N MET A 190 -4.03 -18.83 -7.14
CA MET A 190 -4.74 -17.94 -8.07
C MET A 190 -3.78 -17.14 -8.94
N LEU A 191 -2.66 -16.66 -8.36
CA LEU A 191 -1.63 -15.95 -9.13
C LEU A 191 -1.09 -16.82 -10.27
N ARG A 192 -0.77 -18.07 -10.03
CA ARG A 192 -0.30 -19.01 -11.07
C ARG A 192 -1.34 -19.23 -12.16
N ALA A 193 -2.62 -19.19 -11.84
CA ALA A 193 -3.69 -19.38 -12.81
C ALA A 193 -4.00 -18.11 -13.62
N CYS A 194 -4.01 -16.93 -12.97
CA CYS A 194 -4.44 -15.65 -13.54
C CYS A 194 -3.32 -14.80 -14.11
N CYS A 195 -2.05 -15.02 -13.70
CA CYS A 195 -0.88 -14.25 -14.11
C CYS A 195 0.07 -15.14 -14.91
N ARG A 196 -0.40 -15.64 -16.07
CA ARG A 196 0.46 -16.39 -16.98
C ARG A 196 1.41 -15.40 -17.66
N LEU A 197 2.70 -15.58 -17.42
CA LEU A 197 3.77 -14.80 -18.06
C LEU A 197 4.22 -15.51 -19.33
N ASP A 198 4.54 -14.75 -20.35
CA ASP A 198 5.34 -15.24 -21.47
C ASP A 198 6.82 -15.40 -21.08
N ALA A 199 7.65 -15.95 -21.97
CA ALA A 199 9.05 -16.21 -21.70
C ALA A 199 9.83 -14.91 -21.41
N ASP A 200 9.50 -13.81 -22.09
CA ASP A 200 10.17 -12.52 -21.94
C ASP A 200 9.83 -11.88 -20.60
N ALA A 201 8.55 -11.90 -20.21
CA ALA A 201 8.08 -11.40 -18.91
C ALA A 201 8.68 -12.20 -17.74
N LEU A 202 8.73 -13.54 -17.88
CA LEU A 202 9.34 -14.40 -16.87
C LEU A 202 10.84 -14.11 -16.72
N GLY A 203 11.58 -14.07 -17.82
CA GLY A 203 13.00 -13.76 -17.80
C GLY A 203 13.31 -12.34 -17.27
N LEU A 204 12.44 -11.36 -17.54
CA LEU A 204 12.58 -10.03 -16.95
C LEU A 204 12.40 -10.06 -15.43
N LEU A 205 11.37 -10.78 -14.95
CA LEU A 205 11.08 -10.89 -13.52
C LEU A 205 12.20 -11.63 -12.77
N GLU A 206 12.71 -12.73 -13.32
CA GLU A 206 13.82 -13.49 -12.74
C GLU A 206 15.08 -12.62 -12.59
N ARG A 207 15.50 -11.94 -13.65
CA ARG A 207 16.63 -10.99 -13.61
C ARG A 207 16.43 -9.88 -12.58
N ALA A 208 15.20 -9.36 -12.44
CA ALA A 208 14.90 -8.33 -11.45
C ALA A 208 14.98 -8.88 -10.02
N MET A 209 14.47 -10.10 -9.79
CA MET A 209 14.56 -10.78 -8.49
C MET A 209 16.01 -10.95 -8.04
N GLU A 210 16.87 -11.43 -8.93
CA GLU A 210 18.31 -11.62 -8.66
C GLU A 210 19.01 -10.27 -8.44
N ARG A 211 18.83 -9.32 -9.36
CA ARG A 211 19.55 -8.04 -9.36
C ARG A 211 19.17 -7.14 -8.17
N LEU A 212 17.92 -7.16 -7.76
CA LEU A 212 17.37 -6.29 -6.71
C LEU A 212 17.24 -7.02 -5.37
N GLY A 213 17.62 -8.30 -5.28
CA GLY A 213 17.52 -9.08 -4.03
C GLY A 213 16.08 -9.21 -3.51
N LEU A 214 15.08 -9.29 -4.42
CA LEU A 214 13.67 -9.26 -4.03
C LEU A 214 13.22 -10.55 -3.34
N SER A 215 12.37 -10.41 -2.34
CA SER A 215 11.80 -11.53 -1.60
C SER A 215 10.71 -12.27 -2.40
N ALA A 216 10.39 -13.53 -2.01
CA ALA A 216 9.25 -14.25 -2.58
C ALA A 216 7.90 -13.49 -2.39
N ARG A 217 7.78 -12.68 -1.34
CA ARG A 217 6.61 -11.80 -1.15
C ARG A 217 6.58 -10.68 -2.20
N ALA A 218 7.72 -10.10 -2.52
CA ALA A 218 7.82 -9.11 -3.58
C ALA A 218 7.41 -9.70 -4.94
N TYR A 219 7.80 -10.95 -5.24
CA TYR A 219 7.37 -11.67 -6.42
C TYR A 219 5.84 -11.72 -6.57
N ASP A 220 5.13 -12.20 -5.53
CA ASP A 220 3.67 -12.28 -5.56
C ASP A 220 3.02 -10.90 -5.73
N ARG A 221 3.60 -9.85 -5.13
CA ARG A 221 3.08 -8.47 -5.25
C ARG A 221 3.30 -7.91 -6.64
N ILE A 222 4.49 -8.09 -7.22
CA ILE A 222 4.77 -7.67 -8.60
C ILE A 222 3.76 -8.30 -9.55
N LEU A 223 3.46 -9.59 -9.40
CA LEU A 223 2.47 -10.25 -10.25
C LEU A 223 1.05 -9.68 -10.09
N LYS A 224 0.63 -9.35 -8.85
CA LYS A 224 -0.68 -8.73 -8.60
C LYS A 224 -0.77 -7.34 -9.24
N VAL A 225 0.29 -6.55 -9.15
CA VAL A 225 0.37 -5.22 -9.74
C VAL A 225 0.41 -5.34 -11.27
N ALA A 226 1.27 -6.18 -11.85
CA ALA A 226 1.37 -6.42 -13.29
C ALA A 226 0.03 -6.88 -13.89
N ARG A 227 -0.69 -7.79 -13.22
CA ARG A 227 -2.05 -8.18 -13.63
C ARG A 227 -3.03 -7.02 -13.57
N THR A 228 -2.91 -6.14 -12.60
CA THR A 228 -3.79 -4.96 -12.48
C THR A 228 -3.49 -3.93 -13.56
N ILE A 229 -2.22 -3.71 -13.90
CA ILE A 229 -1.80 -2.86 -15.03
C ILE A 229 -2.38 -3.41 -16.33
N ALA A 230 -2.24 -4.71 -16.59
CA ALA A 230 -2.80 -5.36 -17.76
C ALA A 230 -4.35 -5.26 -17.82
N ASP A 231 -5.05 -5.34 -16.67
CA ASP A 231 -6.49 -5.11 -16.61
C ASP A 231 -6.87 -3.65 -16.94
N LEU A 232 -6.05 -2.68 -16.53
CA LEU A 232 -6.24 -1.26 -16.85
C LEU A 232 -6.04 -0.96 -18.33
N GLU A 233 -5.13 -1.66 -18.99
CA GLU A 233 -4.92 -1.61 -20.45
C GLU A 233 -5.98 -2.39 -21.24
N GLY A 234 -6.73 -3.30 -20.60
CA GLY A 234 -7.65 -4.22 -21.27
C GLY A 234 -6.95 -5.42 -21.90
N SER A 235 -5.73 -5.75 -21.49
CA SER A 235 -4.96 -6.89 -21.98
C SER A 235 -5.37 -8.20 -21.30
N GLU A 236 -5.57 -9.27 -22.08
CA GLU A 236 -5.85 -10.61 -21.55
C GLU A 236 -4.65 -11.24 -20.84
N GLY A 237 -3.45 -11.06 -21.40
CA GLY A 237 -2.19 -11.59 -20.87
C GLY A 237 -1.41 -10.57 -20.05
N VAL A 238 -0.39 -11.05 -19.33
CA VAL A 238 0.58 -10.20 -18.63
C VAL A 238 1.87 -10.21 -19.43
N ALA A 239 2.14 -9.14 -20.15
CA ALA A 239 3.33 -8.97 -20.98
C ALA A 239 4.51 -8.40 -20.19
N ALA A 240 5.72 -8.44 -20.80
CA ALA A 240 6.95 -7.91 -20.20
C ALA A 240 6.84 -6.41 -19.82
N ALA A 241 6.08 -5.60 -20.58
CA ALA A 241 5.85 -4.20 -20.27
C ALA A 241 5.14 -4.02 -18.91
N HIS A 242 4.07 -4.81 -18.64
CA HIS A 242 3.34 -4.77 -17.37
C HIS A 242 4.20 -5.18 -16.18
N VAL A 243 5.05 -6.19 -16.37
CA VAL A 243 6.01 -6.65 -15.36
C VAL A 243 7.08 -5.60 -15.13
N GLY A 244 7.60 -4.96 -16.18
CA GLY A 244 8.60 -3.89 -16.09
C GLY A 244 8.07 -2.69 -15.29
N GLU A 245 6.85 -2.26 -15.58
CA GLU A 245 6.19 -1.18 -14.82
C GLU A 245 5.97 -1.57 -13.36
N ALA A 246 5.47 -2.78 -13.10
CA ALA A 246 5.26 -3.27 -11.73
C ALA A 246 6.56 -3.36 -10.92
N ILE A 247 7.69 -3.72 -11.53
CA ILE A 247 9.03 -3.70 -10.92
C ILE A 247 9.46 -2.26 -10.62
N GLY A 248 9.13 -1.32 -11.50
CA GLY A 248 9.40 0.11 -11.29
C GLY A 248 8.81 0.65 -9.99
N TYR A 249 7.62 0.18 -9.61
CA TYR A 249 6.97 0.52 -8.34
C TYR A 249 7.58 -0.15 -7.09
N ARG A 250 8.69 -0.89 -7.23
CA ARG A 250 9.43 -1.50 -6.11
C ARG A 250 10.80 -0.84 -5.91
N SER A 251 10.94 0.43 -6.28
CA SER A 251 12.21 1.17 -6.24
C SER A 251 12.84 1.24 -4.85
N LEU A 252 12.05 1.20 -3.78
CA LEU A 252 12.52 1.29 -2.41
C LEU A 252 12.90 -0.06 -1.77
N ASP A 253 12.69 -1.16 -2.46
CA ASP A 253 13.15 -2.50 -2.00
C ASP A 253 14.65 -2.72 -2.24
N ARG A 254 15.31 -1.79 -2.93
CA ARG A 254 16.74 -1.92 -3.23
C ARG A 254 17.57 -1.88 -1.95
N GLU A 255 18.61 -2.70 -1.89
CA GLU A 255 19.60 -2.67 -0.80
C GLU A 255 20.25 -1.30 -0.57
N SER A 256 20.18 -0.42 -1.57
CA SER A 256 20.70 0.96 -1.54
C SER A 256 19.77 1.96 -0.84
N TRP A 257 18.59 1.55 -0.37
CA TRP A 257 17.69 2.43 0.35
C TRP A 257 18.31 2.91 1.66
N GLY A 258 18.66 4.20 1.71
CA GLY A 258 19.29 4.79 2.88
C GLY A 258 20.80 4.50 3.04
N ARG A 259 21.49 3.94 2.03
CA ARG A 259 22.96 3.81 2.01
C ARG A 259 23.63 5.00 1.35
#